data_835489efc0178c6361ed880122f13184
#
_entry.id   835489efc0178c6361ed880122f13184
#
_cell.length_a   1.000
_cell.length_b   1.000
_cell.length_c   1.000
_cell.angle_alpha   90.00
_cell.angle_beta   90.00
_cell.angle_gamma   90.00
#
_symmetry.space_group_name_H-M   'P 1'
#
loop_
_entity.id
_entity.type
_entity.pdbx_description
1 polymer ?
#
loop_
_entity_poly.entity_id
_entity_poly.type
_entity_poly.pdbx_seq_one_letter_code
_entity_poly.pdbx_strand_id
1 'polypeptide(L)'
;QYEKTNKSAFTLYQEVRIAGYDRTYKAVTRKIESLGFRKPKRYKTGHEISIGYLDIESTGFSANIDVMLSWCIKGRGEKKVAGAMITRDELMSGKSDKRITKELIDEMAKYDVIMTYYGTRFDIPFIRTRALFYGLDFPLYRQKSHKDLYYVVRSKLKLHRSSLMAATEFFGIDGKTRLKPDVWKKARWGDAKSLKYIYEHNIADVEILELLHRKLEEHAPPMVRPL
;
A
#
# COMPACT_ATOMS: atom_id res chain seq x y z
N GLN A 1 3.71 12.82 31.43
CA GLN A 1 4.57 12.46 30.26
C GLN A 1 3.78 12.39 28.94
N TYR A 2 2.54 11.84 28.95
CA TYR A 2 1.70 11.75 27.76
C TYR A 2 1.36 13.12 27.14
N GLU A 3 1.03 14.10 27.97
CA GLU A 3 0.74 15.47 27.52
C GLU A 3 1.97 16.20 26.93
N LYS A 4 3.15 15.94 27.54
CA LYS A 4 4.38 16.69 27.20
C LYS A 4 5.12 16.12 25.98
N THR A 5 4.87 14.88 25.56
CA THR A 5 5.72 14.19 24.57
C THR A 5 4.98 13.71 23.34
N ASN A 6 3.66 13.89 23.26
CA ASN A 6 2.81 13.37 22.16
C ASN A 6 3.01 11.86 21.86
N LYS A 7 3.52 11.09 22.85
CA LYS A 7 3.81 9.67 22.69
C LYS A 7 2.52 8.85 22.64
N SER A 8 2.50 7.81 21.81
CA SER A 8 1.37 6.88 21.78
C SER A 8 1.26 6.09 23.08
N ALA A 9 0.05 5.61 23.40
CA ALA A 9 -0.17 4.71 24.54
C ALA A 9 0.71 3.44 24.48
N PHE A 10 1.03 2.97 23.27
CA PHE A 10 1.92 1.83 23.06
C PHE A 10 3.38 2.18 23.40
N THR A 11 3.85 3.34 22.98
CA THR A 11 5.21 3.83 23.31
C THR A 11 5.37 3.96 24.83
N LEU A 12 4.40 4.56 25.51
CA LEU A 12 4.40 4.68 26.97
C LEU A 12 4.36 3.30 27.65
N TYR A 13 3.61 2.35 27.13
CA TYR A 13 3.60 0.98 27.62
C TYR A 13 4.98 0.32 27.51
N GLN A 14 5.68 0.49 26.40
CA GLN A 14 7.04 -0.02 26.22
C GLN A 14 8.02 0.63 27.22
N GLU A 15 7.96 1.94 27.42
CA GLU A 15 8.80 2.65 28.39
C GLU A 15 8.54 2.19 29.82
N VAL A 16 7.27 1.99 30.19
CA VAL A 16 6.88 1.44 31.52
C VAL A 16 7.46 0.04 31.74
N ARG A 17 7.47 -0.80 30.71
CA ARG A 17 8.09 -2.14 30.76
C ARG A 17 9.60 -2.08 30.86
N ILE A 18 10.25 -1.23 30.08
CA ILE A 18 11.71 -1.02 30.12
C ILE A 18 12.14 -0.50 31.49
N ALA A 19 11.30 0.34 32.12
CA ALA A 19 11.53 0.84 33.48
C ALA A 19 11.24 -0.21 34.60
N GLY A 20 11.00 -1.48 34.22
CA GLY A 20 10.83 -2.60 35.18
C GLY A 20 9.44 -2.74 35.80
N TYR A 21 8.45 -1.98 35.34
CA TYR A 21 7.07 -2.13 35.86
C TYR A 21 6.29 -3.20 35.09
N ASP A 22 5.82 -4.21 35.82
CA ASP A 22 4.95 -5.26 35.26
C ASP A 22 3.50 -4.75 35.14
N ARG A 23 3.18 -4.11 34.01
CA ARG A 23 1.84 -3.62 33.69
C ARG A 23 1.42 -4.09 32.30
N THR A 24 0.16 -4.51 32.17
CA THR A 24 -0.38 -4.86 30.87
C THR A 24 -0.67 -3.60 30.04
N TYR A 25 -0.63 -3.71 28.72
CA TYR A 25 -1.02 -2.61 27.82
C TYR A 25 -2.41 -2.04 28.15
N LYS A 26 -3.37 -2.93 28.50
CA LYS A 26 -4.73 -2.55 28.88
C LYS A 26 -4.75 -1.73 30.18
N ALA A 27 -3.89 -2.06 31.15
CA ALA A 27 -3.78 -1.31 32.41
C ALA A 27 -3.20 0.10 32.18
N VAL A 28 -2.17 0.23 31.32
CA VAL A 28 -1.60 1.53 30.93
C VAL A 28 -2.63 2.39 30.21
N THR A 29 -3.38 1.81 29.26
CA THR A 29 -4.43 2.53 28.52
C THR A 29 -5.54 3.03 29.45
N ARG A 30 -6.04 2.17 30.37
CA ARG A 30 -7.04 2.58 31.37
C ARG A 30 -6.55 3.71 32.27
N LYS A 31 -5.27 3.68 32.68
CA LYS A 31 -4.69 4.76 33.49
C LYS A 31 -4.63 6.09 32.73
N ILE A 32 -4.24 6.05 31.45
CA ILE A 32 -4.26 7.22 30.58
C ILE A 32 -5.68 7.80 30.49
N GLU A 33 -6.69 6.94 30.27
CA GLU A 33 -8.09 7.35 30.23
C GLU A 33 -8.59 7.93 31.57
N SER A 34 -8.21 7.32 32.69
CA SER A 34 -8.60 7.80 34.04
C SER A 34 -7.97 9.13 34.43
N LEU A 35 -6.87 9.51 33.79
CA LEU A 35 -6.22 10.83 33.97
C LEU A 35 -6.84 11.91 33.07
N GLY A 36 -7.94 11.62 32.36
CA GLY A 36 -8.61 12.58 31.48
C GLY A 36 -7.94 12.75 30.11
N PHE A 37 -6.86 12.03 29.85
CA PHE A 37 -6.25 12.02 28.52
C PHE A 37 -7.12 11.17 27.60
N ARG A 38 -8.01 11.81 26.88
CA ARG A 38 -8.78 11.14 25.85
C ARG A 38 -7.84 10.61 24.77
N LYS A 39 -8.10 9.38 24.29
CA LYS A 39 -7.57 8.97 22.97
C LYS A 39 -7.77 10.14 22.02
N PRO A 40 -6.76 10.56 21.26
CA PRO A 40 -6.99 11.59 20.26
C PRO A 40 -8.24 11.17 19.49
N LYS A 41 -9.27 12.01 19.54
CA LYS A 41 -10.49 11.76 18.76
C LYS A 41 -10.00 11.53 17.35
N ARG A 42 -10.32 10.37 16.77
CA ARG A 42 -10.13 10.14 15.33
C ARG A 42 -10.52 11.43 14.65
N TYR A 43 -9.57 12.03 14.01
CA TYR A 43 -9.63 13.36 13.45
C TYR A 43 -11.01 13.69 12.89
N LYS A 44 -11.77 14.54 13.58
CA LYS A 44 -12.71 15.47 12.98
C LYS A 44 -11.92 16.75 12.69
N THR A 45 -10.92 16.63 11.88
CA THR A 45 -10.40 17.76 11.12
C THR A 45 -11.24 17.78 9.85
N GLY A 46 -11.65 18.94 9.39
CA GLY A 46 -12.29 19.11 8.08
C GLY A 46 -11.33 18.85 6.92
N HIS A 47 -10.33 18.02 7.12
CA HIS A 47 -9.41 17.55 6.11
C HIS A 47 -9.97 16.28 5.50
N GLU A 48 -10.33 16.36 4.25
CA GLU A 48 -10.78 15.21 3.46
C GLU A 48 -9.63 14.19 3.38
N ILE A 49 -9.89 12.95 3.81
CA ILE A 49 -8.87 11.88 3.84
C ILE A 49 -8.40 11.62 2.42
N SER A 50 -7.14 11.85 2.15
CA SER A 50 -6.52 11.56 0.86
C SER A 50 -6.27 10.07 0.70
N ILE A 51 -6.70 9.49 -0.43
CA ILE A 51 -6.55 8.07 -0.75
C ILE A 51 -5.72 7.93 -2.01
N GLY A 52 -4.64 7.13 -1.94
CA GLY A 52 -3.85 6.72 -3.09
C GLY A 52 -4.08 5.25 -3.42
N TYR A 53 -4.51 4.96 -4.63
CA TYR A 53 -4.67 3.61 -5.18
C TYR A 53 -3.35 3.16 -5.75
N LEU A 54 -2.74 2.15 -5.16
CA LEU A 54 -1.39 1.67 -5.45
C LEU A 54 -1.43 0.28 -6.08
N ASP A 55 -0.59 0.10 -7.09
CA ASP A 55 -0.25 -1.20 -7.65
C ASP A 55 1.22 -1.21 -8.10
N ILE A 56 1.90 -2.35 -8.04
CA ILE A 56 3.26 -2.55 -8.52
C ILE A 56 3.36 -3.75 -9.45
N GLU A 57 4.32 -3.67 -10.38
CA GLU A 57 4.71 -4.78 -11.22
C GLU A 57 6.17 -5.15 -10.96
N SER A 58 6.46 -6.45 -10.95
CA SER A 58 7.79 -6.96 -10.60
C SER A 58 8.24 -8.10 -11.50
N THR A 59 9.52 -8.45 -11.45
CA THR A 59 10.06 -9.59 -12.21
C THR A 59 9.58 -10.95 -11.68
N GLY A 60 9.08 -10.99 -10.46
CA GLY A 60 8.59 -12.21 -9.79
C GLY A 60 8.05 -11.88 -8.40
N PHE A 61 7.87 -12.90 -7.57
CA PHE A 61 7.15 -12.78 -6.30
C PHE A 61 8.04 -12.58 -5.07
N SER A 62 9.35 -12.69 -5.20
CA SER A 62 10.28 -12.73 -4.06
C SER A 62 11.23 -11.54 -4.09
N ALA A 63 10.94 -10.50 -3.32
CA ALA A 63 11.64 -9.22 -3.34
C ALA A 63 13.15 -9.29 -2.96
N ASN A 64 13.65 -10.41 -2.43
CA ASN A 64 15.07 -10.64 -2.17
C ASN A 64 15.86 -11.02 -3.41
N ILE A 65 15.20 -11.53 -4.46
CA ILE A 65 15.82 -11.95 -5.73
C ILE A 65 15.19 -11.27 -6.95
N ASP A 66 13.97 -10.78 -6.80
CA ASP A 66 13.22 -10.07 -7.84
C ASP A 66 13.28 -8.56 -7.63
N VAL A 67 13.02 -7.80 -8.69
CA VAL A 67 13.03 -6.34 -8.69
C VAL A 67 11.70 -5.78 -9.16
N MET A 68 11.35 -4.59 -8.70
CA MET A 68 10.18 -3.85 -9.16
C MET A 68 10.43 -3.34 -10.58
N LEU A 69 9.49 -3.59 -11.49
CA LEU A 69 9.53 -3.09 -12.87
C LEU A 69 8.86 -1.74 -13.01
N SER A 70 7.72 -1.57 -12.34
CA SER A 70 7.00 -0.30 -12.30
C SER A 70 6.14 -0.20 -11.03
N TRP A 71 5.71 1.02 -10.74
CA TRP A 71 4.70 1.34 -9.76
C TRP A 71 3.79 2.44 -10.29
N CYS A 72 2.54 2.41 -9.87
CA CYS A 72 1.56 3.46 -10.13
C CYS A 72 0.79 3.80 -8.86
N ILE A 73 0.52 5.08 -8.64
CA ILE A 73 -0.43 5.56 -7.64
C ILE A 73 -1.38 6.56 -8.30
N LYS A 74 -2.67 6.36 -8.09
CA LYS A 74 -3.72 7.28 -8.49
C LYS A 74 -4.40 7.87 -7.26
N GLY A 75 -4.38 9.19 -7.11
CA GLY A 75 -5.16 9.86 -6.07
C GLY A 75 -6.66 9.78 -6.36
N ARG A 76 -7.47 9.64 -5.32
CA ARG A 76 -8.94 9.57 -5.45
C ARG A 76 -9.48 10.81 -6.16
N GLY A 77 -10.14 10.62 -7.29
CA GLY A 77 -10.71 11.70 -8.10
C GLY A 77 -9.69 12.45 -8.95
N GLU A 78 -8.42 12.16 -8.85
CA GLU A 78 -7.39 12.77 -9.69
C GLU A 78 -7.44 12.19 -11.11
N LYS A 79 -7.16 13.05 -12.10
CA LYS A 79 -7.08 12.62 -13.51
C LYS A 79 -5.72 12.01 -13.86
N LYS A 80 -4.68 12.41 -13.14
CA LYS A 80 -3.31 11.96 -13.41
C LYS A 80 -2.97 10.77 -12.51
N VAL A 81 -2.26 9.81 -13.08
CA VAL A 81 -1.63 8.72 -12.36
C VAL A 81 -0.15 9.09 -12.19
N ALA A 82 0.33 9.08 -10.96
CA ALA A 82 1.76 9.15 -10.67
C ALA A 82 2.35 7.74 -10.84
N GLY A 83 3.56 7.66 -11.39
CA GLY A 83 4.20 6.36 -11.56
C GLY A 83 5.58 6.47 -12.17
N ALA A 84 6.34 5.40 -12.04
CA ALA A 84 7.64 5.23 -12.67
C ALA A 84 7.86 3.78 -13.09
N MET A 85 8.70 3.61 -14.10
CA MET A 85 9.20 2.30 -14.49
C MET A 85 10.73 2.26 -14.45
N ILE A 86 11.27 1.07 -14.24
CA ILE A 86 12.70 0.82 -14.30
C ILE A 86 13.19 1.03 -15.74
N THR A 87 14.40 1.53 -15.87
CA THR A 87 15.05 1.60 -17.17
C THR A 87 15.83 0.33 -17.47
N ARG A 88 16.13 0.08 -18.76
CA ARG A 88 17.00 -1.02 -19.14
C ARG A 88 18.36 -0.92 -18.47
N ASP A 89 18.95 0.27 -18.42
CA ASP A 89 20.29 0.48 -17.85
C ASP A 89 20.30 0.19 -16.34
N GLU A 90 19.26 0.58 -15.62
CA GLU A 90 19.12 0.25 -14.20
C GLU A 90 19.02 -1.26 -13.99
N LEU A 91 18.20 -1.93 -14.80
CA LEU A 91 18.00 -3.38 -14.72
C LEU A 91 19.28 -4.16 -15.02
N MET A 92 20.06 -3.72 -16.02
CA MET A 92 21.28 -4.42 -16.48
C MET A 92 22.53 -4.02 -15.71
N SER A 93 22.60 -2.85 -15.09
CA SER A 93 23.77 -2.33 -14.37
C SER A 93 23.87 -2.75 -12.91
N GLY A 94 22.93 -3.54 -12.42
CA GLY A 94 22.84 -3.91 -10.99
C GLY A 94 22.40 -2.77 -10.07
N LYS A 95 22.10 -1.56 -10.59
CA LYS A 95 21.50 -0.47 -9.81
C LYS A 95 20.05 -0.79 -9.43
N SER A 96 19.47 -1.71 -10.19
CA SER A 96 18.12 -2.26 -9.95
C SER A 96 17.07 -1.19 -9.73
N ASP A 97 16.07 -1.48 -8.92
CA ASP A 97 14.88 -0.65 -8.69
C ASP A 97 15.02 0.39 -7.57
N LYS A 98 16.24 0.75 -7.13
CA LYS A 98 16.46 1.70 -6.02
C LYS A 98 15.78 3.03 -6.24
N ARG A 99 15.95 3.63 -7.44
CA ARG A 99 15.35 4.92 -7.79
C ARG A 99 13.83 4.87 -7.71
N ILE A 100 13.22 3.93 -8.41
CA ILE A 100 11.75 3.83 -8.45
C ILE A 100 11.16 3.43 -7.10
N THR A 101 11.89 2.65 -6.29
CA THR A 101 11.47 2.33 -4.91
C THR A 101 11.43 3.60 -4.04
N LYS A 102 12.46 4.45 -4.15
CA LYS A 102 12.50 5.72 -3.42
C LYS A 102 11.38 6.65 -3.88
N GLU A 103 11.20 6.83 -5.18
CA GLU A 103 10.12 7.65 -5.75
C GLU A 103 8.74 7.18 -5.29
N LEU A 104 8.51 5.86 -5.24
CA LEU A 104 7.28 5.29 -4.73
C LEU A 104 7.03 5.63 -3.25
N ILE A 105 8.05 5.50 -2.40
CA ILE A 105 7.92 5.84 -0.97
C ILE A 105 7.59 7.32 -0.79
N ASP A 106 8.28 8.19 -1.53
CA ASP A 106 8.02 9.63 -1.52
C ASP A 106 6.59 9.96 -2.00
N GLU A 107 6.10 9.25 -3.00
CA GLU A 107 4.72 9.40 -3.50
C GLU A 107 3.69 8.90 -2.48
N MET A 108 3.91 7.70 -1.89
CA MET A 108 3.05 7.15 -0.84
C MET A 108 2.88 8.10 0.34
N ALA A 109 3.90 8.92 0.64
CA ALA A 109 3.87 9.87 1.75
C ALA A 109 2.77 10.94 1.59
N LYS A 110 2.35 11.25 0.38
CA LYS A 110 1.34 12.28 0.07
C LYS A 110 -0.09 11.90 0.47
N TYR A 111 -0.36 10.62 0.70
CA TYR A 111 -1.70 10.10 0.96
C TYR A 111 -1.85 9.64 2.42
N ASP A 112 -3.02 9.86 3.01
CA ASP A 112 -3.36 9.37 4.35
C ASP A 112 -3.59 7.86 4.35
N VAL A 113 -4.17 7.35 3.28
CA VAL A 113 -4.52 5.94 3.10
C VAL A 113 -3.98 5.44 1.77
N ILE A 114 -3.20 4.37 1.81
CA ILE A 114 -2.85 3.59 0.61
C ILE A 114 -3.87 2.47 0.45
N MET A 115 -4.40 2.34 -0.76
CA MET A 115 -5.37 1.31 -1.10
C MET A 115 -4.83 0.41 -2.20
N THR A 116 -4.92 -0.90 -2.01
CA THR A 116 -4.40 -1.91 -2.95
C THR A 116 -5.42 -3.02 -3.21
N TYR A 117 -5.10 -3.91 -4.12
CA TYR A 117 -5.79 -5.18 -4.29
C TYR A 117 -4.82 -6.35 -4.07
N TYR A 118 -4.99 -7.09 -2.96
CA TYR A 118 -4.08 -8.15 -2.49
C TYR A 118 -2.70 -7.64 -2.01
N GLY A 119 -2.53 -6.33 -1.92
CA GLY A 119 -1.25 -5.71 -1.57
C GLY A 119 -0.79 -5.98 -0.14
N THR A 120 -1.67 -6.39 0.77
CA THR A 120 -1.26 -6.89 2.10
C THR A 120 -0.31 -8.09 1.99
N ARG A 121 -0.46 -8.89 0.95
CA ARG A 121 0.33 -10.11 0.75
C ARG A 121 1.45 -9.94 -0.27
N PHE A 122 1.35 -8.94 -1.14
CA PHE A 122 2.31 -8.75 -2.21
C PHE A 122 2.93 -7.34 -2.22
N ASP A 123 2.22 -6.31 -2.65
CA ASP A 123 2.80 -4.98 -2.89
C ASP A 123 3.54 -4.42 -1.66
N ILE A 124 2.86 -4.35 -0.53
CA ILE A 124 3.41 -3.74 0.68
C ILE A 124 4.63 -4.49 1.23
N PRO A 125 4.61 -5.83 1.39
CA PRO A 125 5.80 -6.60 1.75
C PRO A 125 6.92 -6.46 0.73
N PHE A 126 6.62 -6.45 -0.57
CA PHE A 126 7.62 -6.31 -1.63
C PHE A 126 8.34 -4.95 -1.53
N ILE A 127 7.59 -3.85 -1.52
CA ILE A 127 8.12 -2.48 -1.40
C ILE A 127 8.96 -2.34 -0.12
N ARG A 128 8.44 -2.82 1.02
CA ARG A 128 9.16 -2.78 2.30
C ARG A 128 10.49 -3.53 2.22
N THR A 129 10.50 -4.72 1.64
CA THR A 129 11.72 -5.52 1.49
C THR A 129 12.75 -4.81 0.62
N ARG A 130 12.34 -4.21 -0.51
CA ARG A 130 13.22 -3.42 -1.37
C ARG A 130 13.73 -2.16 -0.67
N ALA A 131 12.86 -1.46 0.06
CA ALA A 131 13.25 -0.29 0.84
C ALA A 131 14.32 -0.61 1.88
N LEU A 132 14.10 -1.67 2.67
CA LEU A 132 15.08 -2.14 3.68
C LEU A 132 16.41 -2.57 3.05
N PHE A 133 16.36 -3.25 1.91
CA PHE A 133 17.57 -3.66 1.17
C PHE A 133 18.41 -2.45 0.76
N TYR A 134 17.78 -1.33 0.39
CA TYR A 134 18.47 -0.10 -0.01
C TYR A 134 18.75 0.89 1.12
N GLY A 135 18.35 0.58 2.35
CA GLY A 135 18.45 1.51 3.48
C GLY A 135 17.56 2.76 3.32
N LEU A 136 16.42 2.62 2.65
CA LEU A 136 15.44 3.69 2.49
C LEU A 136 14.46 3.70 3.66
N ASP A 137 14.01 4.90 4.05
CA ASP A 137 13.01 5.07 5.10
C ASP A 137 11.63 4.63 4.60
N PHE A 138 11.21 3.44 5.00
CA PHE A 138 9.85 2.96 4.79
C PHE A 138 8.99 3.29 6.02
N PRO A 139 7.71 3.67 5.86
CA PRO A 139 6.85 4.01 6.99
C PRO A 139 6.83 2.92 8.06
N LEU A 140 7.06 3.31 9.32
CA LEU A 140 7.00 2.40 10.45
C LEU A 140 5.56 1.92 10.68
N TYR A 141 5.42 0.80 11.37
CA TYR A 141 4.13 0.24 11.71
C TYR A 141 3.20 1.29 12.35
N ARG A 142 2.00 1.45 11.80
CA ARG A 142 0.98 2.44 12.19
C ARG A 142 1.24 3.90 11.79
N GLN A 143 2.31 4.23 11.10
CA GLN A 143 2.51 5.58 10.58
C GLN A 143 1.66 5.87 9.34
N LYS A 144 1.32 4.85 8.59
CA LYS A 144 0.50 4.95 7.38
C LYS A 144 -0.68 3.98 7.46
N SER A 145 -1.84 4.40 7.02
CA SER A 145 -3.02 3.54 6.91
C SER A 145 -3.02 2.79 5.57
N HIS A 146 -3.36 1.52 5.60
CA HIS A 146 -3.51 0.68 4.42
C HIS A 146 -4.88 0.01 4.42
N LYS A 147 -5.50 -0.04 3.24
CA LYS A 147 -6.75 -0.75 2.98
C LYS A 147 -6.56 -1.68 1.78
N ASP A 148 -7.02 -2.90 1.91
CA ASP A 148 -6.88 -3.91 0.86
C ASP A 148 -8.27 -4.41 0.42
N LEU A 149 -8.67 -4.06 -0.79
CA LEU A 149 -9.99 -4.39 -1.33
C LEU A 149 -10.17 -5.88 -1.59
N TYR A 150 -9.09 -6.66 -1.76
CA TYR A 150 -9.19 -8.11 -1.87
C TYR A 150 -9.93 -8.73 -0.68
N TYR A 151 -9.62 -8.30 0.55
CA TYR A 151 -10.27 -8.84 1.75
C TYR A 151 -11.72 -8.39 1.88
N VAL A 152 -12.06 -7.22 1.35
CA VAL A 152 -13.46 -6.78 1.27
C VAL A 152 -14.24 -7.67 0.32
N VAL A 153 -13.75 -7.83 -0.91
CA VAL A 153 -14.38 -8.71 -1.91
C VAL A 153 -14.53 -10.13 -1.36
N ARG A 154 -13.44 -10.69 -0.81
CA ARG A 154 -13.45 -12.07 -0.30
C ARG A 154 -14.42 -12.30 0.86
N SER A 155 -14.57 -11.32 1.75
CA SER A 155 -15.38 -11.47 2.98
C SER A 155 -16.81 -11.01 2.85
N LYS A 156 -17.10 -10.10 1.93
CA LYS A 156 -18.41 -9.45 1.81
C LYS A 156 -19.19 -9.86 0.55
N LEU A 157 -18.49 -10.35 -0.46
CA LEU A 157 -19.11 -10.83 -1.70
C LEU A 157 -18.92 -12.34 -1.84
N LYS A 158 -19.91 -13.00 -2.46
CA LYS A 158 -19.86 -14.44 -2.76
C LYS A 158 -19.60 -14.66 -4.25
N LEU A 159 -18.36 -14.36 -4.69
CA LEU A 159 -17.93 -14.57 -6.05
C LEU A 159 -17.26 -15.94 -6.21
N HIS A 160 -17.24 -16.49 -7.44
CA HIS A 160 -16.53 -17.74 -7.75
C HIS A 160 -15.02 -17.63 -7.52
N ARG A 161 -14.46 -16.42 -7.66
CA ARG A 161 -13.06 -16.07 -7.36
C ARG A 161 -13.01 -14.65 -6.78
N SER A 162 -12.04 -14.40 -5.90
CA SER A 162 -11.81 -13.05 -5.34
C SER A 162 -10.70 -12.31 -6.06
N SER A 163 -10.40 -12.61 -7.35
CA SER A 163 -9.42 -11.84 -8.13
C SER A 163 -9.99 -10.46 -8.52
N LEU A 164 -9.10 -9.49 -8.76
CA LEU A 164 -9.51 -8.17 -9.24
C LEU A 164 -10.36 -8.29 -10.51
N MET A 165 -9.95 -9.13 -11.46
CA MET A 165 -10.69 -9.38 -12.69
C MET A 165 -12.11 -9.89 -12.44
N ALA A 166 -12.31 -10.90 -11.57
CA ALA A 166 -13.63 -11.42 -11.28
C ALA A 166 -14.54 -10.40 -10.59
N ALA A 167 -13.96 -9.55 -9.72
CA ALA A 167 -14.68 -8.48 -9.06
C ALA A 167 -15.09 -7.38 -10.05
N THR A 168 -14.20 -6.98 -10.95
CA THR A 168 -14.50 -5.97 -11.97
C THR A 168 -15.49 -6.44 -13.00
N GLU A 169 -15.38 -7.69 -13.49
CA GLU A 169 -16.37 -8.32 -14.37
C GLU A 169 -17.77 -8.33 -13.73
N PHE A 170 -17.86 -8.69 -12.45
CA PHE A 170 -19.14 -8.71 -11.72
C PHE A 170 -19.79 -7.35 -11.66
N PHE A 171 -19.02 -6.28 -11.50
CA PHE A 171 -19.53 -4.90 -11.44
C PHE A 171 -19.63 -4.21 -12.80
N GLY A 172 -19.33 -4.89 -13.90
CA GLY A 172 -19.33 -4.30 -15.25
C GLY A 172 -18.27 -3.19 -15.41
N ILE A 173 -17.13 -3.34 -14.73
CA ILE A 173 -15.99 -2.42 -14.87
C ILE A 173 -15.06 -2.96 -15.95
N ASP A 174 -15.00 -2.27 -17.08
CA ASP A 174 -14.13 -2.62 -18.19
C ASP A 174 -12.68 -2.12 -17.97
N GLY A 175 -11.76 -2.64 -18.79
CA GLY A 175 -10.39 -2.12 -18.88
C GLY A 175 -9.30 -3.04 -18.33
N LYS A 176 -9.66 -4.12 -17.58
CA LYS A 176 -8.63 -5.06 -17.14
C LYS A 176 -8.14 -5.93 -18.29
N THR A 177 -6.86 -5.80 -18.62
CA THR A 177 -6.18 -6.60 -19.62
C THR A 177 -5.40 -7.75 -18.98
N ARG A 178 -5.23 -8.85 -19.72
CA ARG A 178 -4.34 -9.94 -19.29
C ARG A 178 -2.95 -9.72 -19.85
N LEU A 179 -1.96 -9.65 -18.98
CA LEU A 179 -0.58 -9.61 -19.41
C LEU A 179 -0.17 -10.94 -20.06
N LYS A 180 0.49 -10.83 -21.21
CA LYS A 180 0.99 -12.00 -21.93
C LYS A 180 2.31 -12.46 -21.30
N PRO A 181 2.51 -13.76 -21.02
CA PRO A 181 3.75 -14.28 -20.40
C PRO A 181 5.04 -13.87 -21.15
N ASP A 182 4.97 -13.79 -22.49
CA ASP A 182 6.12 -13.42 -23.32
C ASP A 182 6.54 -11.94 -23.12
N VAL A 183 5.59 -11.05 -22.87
CA VAL A 183 5.88 -9.65 -22.54
C VAL A 183 6.64 -9.58 -21.23
N TRP A 184 6.21 -10.34 -20.22
CA TRP A 184 6.89 -10.41 -18.94
C TRP A 184 8.33 -10.89 -19.05
N LYS A 185 8.55 -11.98 -19.80
CA LYS A 185 9.89 -12.52 -20.04
C LYS A 185 10.80 -11.47 -20.69
N LYS A 186 10.31 -10.75 -21.70
CA LYS A 186 11.09 -9.72 -22.40
C LYS A 186 11.38 -8.50 -21.50
N ALA A 187 10.39 -8.08 -20.69
CA ALA A 187 10.57 -6.98 -19.74
C ALA A 187 11.67 -7.27 -18.70
N ARG A 188 11.77 -8.51 -18.21
CA ARG A 188 12.86 -8.95 -17.30
C ARG A 188 14.26 -8.76 -17.90
N TRP A 189 14.38 -8.72 -19.22
CA TRP A 189 15.63 -8.46 -19.96
C TRP A 189 15.75 -7.02 -20.44
N GLY A 190 14.89 -6.12 -19.96
CA GLY A 190 14.96 -4.70 -20.25
C GLY A 190 14.45 -4.32 -21.64
N ASP A 191 13.58 -5.15 -22.27
CA ASP A 191 12.93 -4.73 -23.54
C ASP A 191 12.03 -3.53 -23.31
N ALA A 192 12.37 -2.40 -23.91
CA ALA A 192 11.71 -1.13 -23.69
C ALA A 192 10.20 -1.14 -24.04
N LYS A 193 9.81 -1.86 -25.09
CA LYS A 193 8.40 -1.98 -25.47
C LYS A 193 7.60 -2.78 -24.44
N SER A 194 8.20 -3.86 -23.93
CA SER A 194 7.58 -4.70 -22.92
C SER A 194 7.49 -3.98 -21.56
N LEU A 195 8.52 -3.25 -21.15
CA LEU A 195 8.49 -2.40 -19.96
C LEU A 195 7.39 -1.34 -20.05
N LYS A 196 7.29 -0.65 -21.19
CA LYS A 196 6.22 0.32 -21.42
C LYS A 196 4.84 -0.32 -21.35
N TYR A 197 4.65 -1.47 -21.97
CA TYR A 197 3.37 -2.20 -21.93
C TYR A 197 2.97 -2.59 -20.50
N ILE A 198 3.92 -3.08 -19.68
CA ILE A 198 3.69 -3.40 -18.26
C ILE A 198 3.32 -2.14 -17.48
N TYR A 199 3.98 -1.02 -17.73
CA TYR A 199 3.67 0.25 -17.08
C TYR A 199 2.26 0.77 -17.44
N GLU A 200 1.87 0.69 -18.72
CA GLU A 200 0.51 1.03 -19.16
C GLU A 200 -0.56 0.12 -18.52
N HIS A 201 -0.24 -1.16 -18.31
CA HIS A 201 -1.10 -2.09 -17.59
C HIS A 201 -1.25 -1.69 -16.12
N ASN A 202 -0.17 -1.36 -15.47
CA ASN A 202 -0.14 -0.90 -14.07
C ASN A 202 -0.99 0.39 -13.88
N ILE A 203 -0.94 1.33 -14.85
CA ILE A 203 -1.81 2.52 -14.86
C ILE A 203 -3.29 2.09 -14.88
N ALA A 204 -3.66 1.19 -15.78
CA ALA A 204 -5.04 0.72 -15.88
C ALA A 204 -5.51 0.03 -14.59
N ASP A 205 -4.65 -0.73 -13.93
CA ASP A 205 -5.01 -1.44 -12.70
C ASP A 205 -5.33 -0.48 -11.54
N VAL A 206 -4.61 0.62 -11.36
CA VAL A 206 -4.95 1.62 -10.31
C VAL A 206 -6.22 2.42 -10.64
N GLU A 207 -6.52 2.67 -11.93
CA GLU A 207 -7.78 3.28 -12.35
C GLU A 207 -8.97 2.37 -12.06
N ILE A 208 -8.86 1.11 -12.40
CA ILE A 208 -9.86 0.07 -12.13
C ILE A 208 -10.07 -0.10 -10.62
N LEU A 209 -8.98 -0.05 -9.84
CA LEU A 209 -9.03 -0.17 -8.39
C LEU A 209 -9.85 0.96 -7.75
N GLU A 210 -9.72 2.20 -8.25
CA GLU A 210 -10.57 3.31 -7.82
C GLU A 210 -12.05 3.05 -8.15
N LEU A 211 -12.35 2.62 -9.38
CA LEU A 211 -13.72 2.33 -9.79
C LEU A 211 -14.35 1.23 -8.95
N LEU A 212 -13.61 0.15 -8.68
CA LEU A 212 -14.05 -0.93 -7.80
C LEU A 212 -14.30 -0.43 -6.37
N HIS A 213 -13.39 0.38 -5.83
CA HIS A 213 -13.58 0.97 -4.50
C HIS A 213 -14.87 1.77 -4.41
N ARG A 214 -15.16 2.62 -5.40
CA ARG A 214 -16.40 3.42 -5.45
C ARG A 214 -17.66 2.54 -5.44
N LYS A 215 -17.63 1.38 -6.10
CA LYS A 215 -18.76 0.42 -6.07
C LYS A 215 -18.92 -0.28 -4.72
N LEU A 216 -17.85 -0.47 -3.98
CA LEU A 216 -17.85 -1.19 -2.71
C LEU A 216 -18.08 -0.27 -1.49
N GLU A 217 -17.77 1.01 -1.62
CA GLU A 217 -17.63 1.96 -0.51
C GLU A 217 -18.88 2.06 0.38
N GLU A 218 -20.08 2.07 -0.21
CA GLU A 218 -21.34 2.20 0.52
C GLU A 218 -21.80 0.90 1.16
N HIS A 219 -21.47 -0.25 0.53
CA HIS A 219 -22.00 -1.55 0.92
C HIS A 219 -21.03 -2.38 1.77
N ALA A 220 -19.76 -2.19 1.56
CA ALA A 220 -18.70 -2.95 2.19
C ALA A 220 -17.45 -2.09 2.40
N PRO A 221 -17.45 -1.13 3.34
CA PRO A 221 -16.28 -0.30 3.60
C PRO A 221 -15.09 -1.17 4.00
N PRO A 222 -13.91 -0.94 3.40
CA PRO A 222 -12.74 -1.73 3.69
C PRO A 222 -12.22 -1.50 5.12
N MET A 223 -11.72 -2.57 5.74
CA MET A 223 -11.03 -2.46 7.02
C MET A 223 -9.69 -1.75 6.82
N VAL A 224 -9.40 -0.77 7.66
CA VAL A 224 -8.09 -0.10 7.70
C VAL A 224 -7.11 -0.97 8.47
N ARG A 225 -5.93 -1.19 7.89
CA ARG A 225 -4.79 -1.84 8.55
C ARG A 225 -3.60 -0.87 8.54
N PRO A 226 -2.77 -0.86 9.59
CA PRO A 226 -1.51 -0.13 9.54
C PRO A 226 -0.54 -0.84 8.58
N LEU A 227 0.29 -0.07 7.88
CA LEU A 227 1.38 -0.59 7.04
C LEU A 227 2.48 -1.22 7.89
#